data_0acf45fa80e13f1dff02ed7afa4e7c20
#
_entry.id   0acf45fa80e13f1dff02ed7afa4e7c20
#
_cell.length_a   1.000
_cell.length_b   1.000
_cell.length_c   1.000
_cell.angle_alpha   90.00
_cell.angle_beta   90.00
_cell.angle_gamma   90.00
#
_symmetry.space_group_name_H-M   'P 1'
#
loop_
_entity.id
_entity.type
_entity.pdbx_description
1 polymer ?
#
loop_
_entity_poly.entity_id
_entity_poly.type
_entity_poly.pdbx_seq_one_letter_code
_entity_poly.pdbx_strand_id
1 'polypeptide(L)'
;MINQPTMAEHFGWQFHPFSDTWRIDPPFYSQRDQRLADQALQLLQYGKSFAVTGPSGAGKSTLIEHLMSNLDANYYLKVHIHYGGLQRNALLKAIGEQLGVETNTRAVPLLVKLQKHIAAIATAKQSIHPVIMVDDAHLLARESLMDLCSLIVCPPKKTAAASLIILGDDMLAKQLNLALMNPIKTRLTVNFPMEPLSEEETEQFIAYRINQAKAPKDLFEPDAMALISAHCHGHRRQIMNVGTLLLAEAYYQKQKTVSAQLFMGCDLIQ
;
A
#
# COMPACT_ATOMS: atom_id res chain seq x y z
N MET A 1 4.43 -32.54 -31.62
CA MET A 1 4.32 -31.19 -31.03
C MET A 1 5.63 -30.90 -30.35
N ILE A 2 6.42 -29.97 -30.87
CA ILE A 2 7.68 -29.54 -30.20
C ILE A 2 7.23 -28.81 -28.97
N ASN A 3 7.56 -29.35 -27.78
CA ASN A 3 7.27 -28.71 -26.51
C ASN A 3 8.03 -27.36 -26.50
N GLN A 4 7.32 -26.24 -26.62
CA GLN A 4 7.93 -24.93 -26.43
C GLN A 4 8.34 -24.84 -24.94
N PRO A 5 9.56 -24.38 -24.64
CA PRO A 5 9.96 -24.19 -23.26
C PRO A 5 9.02 -23.19 -22.57
N THR A 6 8.74 -23.37 -21.29
CA THR A 6 7.97 -22.40 -20.51
C THR A 6 8.70 -21.05 -20.49
N MET A 7 7.99 -19.93 -20.21
CA MET A 7 8.66 -18.63 -20.05
C MET A 7 9.78 -18.68 -19.02
N ALA A 8 9.59 -19.45 -17.92
CA ALA A 8 10.61 -19.61 -16.89
C ALA A 8 11.87 -20.30 -17.42
N GLU A 9 11.73 -21.37 -18.20
CA GLU A 9 12.85 -22.05 -18.86
C GLU A 9 13.51 -21.18 -19.94
N HIS A 10 12.69 -20.39 -20.64
CA HIS A 10 13.16 -19.51 -21.70
C HIS A 10 14.07 -18.42 -21.14
N PHE A 11 13.65 -17.72 -20.08
CA PHE A 11 14.40 -16.60 -19.50
C PHE A 11 15.29 -16.99 -18.32
N GLY A 12 15.15 -18.19 -17.79
CA GLY A 12 15.99 -18.68 -16.69
C GLY A 12 15.70 -18.08 -15.33
N TRP A 13 14.44 -17.65 -15.05
CA TRP A 13 14.05 -17.11 -13.76
C TRP A 13 13.34 -18.13 -12.86
N GLN A 14 13.27 -17.85 -11.57
CA GLN A 14 12.52 -18.67 -10.60
C GLN A 14 11.03 -18.34 -10.58
N PHE A 15 10.68 -17.08 -10.76
CA PHE A 15 9.32 -16.58 -10.91
C PHE A 15 9.32 -15.35 -11.81
N HIS A 16 8.15 -15.02 -12.36
CA HIS A 16 8.03 -13.88 -13.27
C HIS A 16 8.36 -12.57 -12.54
N PRO A 17 9.35 -11.77 -12.97
CA PRO A 17 9.82 -10.57 -12.24
C PRO A 17 8.70 -9.56 -11.94
N PHE A 18 7.74 -9.41 -12.83
CA PHE A 18 6.64 -8.47 -12.72
C PHE A 18 5.30 -9.13 -12.36
N SER A 19 5.32 -10.30 -11.71
CA SER A 19 4.11 -10.96 -11.25
C SER A 19 3.49 -10.25 -10.05
N ASP A 20 2.16 -10.09 -10.07
CA ASP A 20 1.37 -9.64 -8.92
C ASP A 20 1.06 -10.78 -7.95
N THR A 21 1.21 -12.05 -8.38
CA THR A 21 0.97 -13.21 -7.53
C THR A 21 2.15 -13.55 -6.62
N TRP A 22 3.34 -13.02 -6.92
CA TRP A 22 4.53 -13.22 -6.12
C TRP A 22 4.88 -11.96 -5.32
N ARG A 23 4.69 -12.03 -4.01
CA ARG A 23 5.06 -10.94 -3.11
C ARG A 23 6.55 -11.00 -2.80
N ILE A 24 7.28 -9.98 -3.18
CA ILE A 24 8.69 -9.80 -2.82
C ILE A 24 8.74 -9.16 -1.42
N ASP A 25 9.51 -9.77 -0.53
CA ASP A 25 9.70 -9.31 0.84
C ASP A 25 11.21 -9.25 1.17
N PRO A 26 11.76 -8.07 1.53
CA PRO A 26 11.09 -6.78 1.58
C PRO A 26 10.69 -6.25 0.19
N PRO A 27 9.72 -5.35 0.07
CA PRO A 27 9.44 -4.66 -1.19
C PRO A 27 10.56 -3.66 -1.53
N PHE A 28 10.63 -3.23 -2.78
CA PHE A 28 11.55 -2.16 -3.16
C PHE A 28 11.18 -0.84 -2.49
N TYR A 29 12.16 -0.23 -1.85
CA TYR A 29 12.09 1.12 -1.29
C TYR A 29 13.08 2.04 -1.98
N SER A 30 12.59 3.16 -2.49
CA SER A 30 13.45 4.30 -2.79
C SER A 30 13.95 4.96 -1.49
N GLN A 31 14.91 5.85 -1.56
CA GLN A 31 15.36 6.58 -0.36
C GLN A 31 14.21 7.37 0.29
N ARG A 32 13.29 7.92 -0.52
CA ARG A 32 12.10 8.63 -0.04
C ARG A 32 11.14 7.69 0.66
N ASP A 33 10.90 6.50 0.10
CA ASP A 33 10.04 5.48 0.70
C ASP A 33 10.59 4.99 2.04
N GLN A 34 11.91 4.74 2.12
CA GLN A 34 12.55 4.33 3.36
C GLN A 34 12.38 5.40 4.44
N ARG A 35 12.64 6.67 4.10
CA ARG A 35 12.45 7.78 5.03
C ARG A 35 11.00 7.90 5.50
N LEU A 36 10.03 7.73 4.59
CA LEU A 36 8.61 7.72 4.93
C LEU A 36 8.31 6.57 5.90
N ALA A 37 8.76 5.36 5.60
CA ALA A 37 8.55 4.19 6.44
C ALA A 37 9.13 4.37 7.86
N ASP A 38 10.35 4.91 7.97
CA ASP A 38 11.01 5.17 9.25
C ASP A 38 10.23 6.21 10.08
N GLN A 39 9.79 7.31 9.45
CA GLN A 39 8.98 8.34 10.09
C GLN A 39 7.60 7.81 10.50
N ALA A 40 6.95 7.03 9.64
CA ALA A 40 5.66 6.41 9.93
C ALA A 40 5.76 5.47 11.14
N LEU A 41 6.82 4.65 11.20
CA LEU A 41 7.07 3.76 12.33
C LEU A 41 7.26 4.53 13.63
N GLN A 42 8.05 5.62 13.62
CA GLN A 42 8.21 6.50 14.78
C GLN A 42 6.87 7.09 15.24
N LEU A 43 6.03 7.54 14.31
CA LEU A 43 4.71 8.05 14.63
C LEU A 43 3.84 7.00 15.33
N LEU A 44 3.84 5.75 14.86
CA LEU A 44 3.09 4.65 15.48
C LEU A 44 3.60 4.36 16.92
N GLN A 45 4.91 4.42 17.15
CA GLN A 45 5.47 4.26 18.51
C GLN A 45 4.96 5.31 19.50
N TYR A 46 4.62 6.51 19.02
CA TYR A 46 4.03 7.58 19.81
C TYR A 46 2.50 7.62 19.79
N GLY A 47 1.85 6.57 19.26
CA GLY A 47 0.38 6.50 19.17
C GLY A 47 -0.22 7.58 18.26
N LYS A 48 0.54 8.01 17.24
CA LYS A 48 0.11 9.04 16.29
C LYS A 48 -0.58 8.42 15.07
N SER A 49 -1.46 9.20 14.45
CA SER A 49 -2.17 8.85 13.22
C SER A 49 -1.66 9.71 12.07
N PHE A 50 -1.70 9.14 10.85
CA PHE A 50 -1.23 9.85 9.66
C PHE A 50 -1.98 9.40 8.41
N ALA A 51 -1.83 10.17 7.34
CA ALA A 51 -2.28 9.81 6.02
C ALA A 51 -1.08 9.53 5.10
N VAL A 52 -1.29 8.71 4.07
CA VAL A 52 -0.35 8.56 2.94
C VAL A 52 -1.15 8.76 1.67
N THR A 53 -0.77 9.75 0.88
CA THR A 53 -1.49 10.11 -0.35
C THR A 53 -0.54 10.10 -1.55
N GLY A 54 -1.09 9.93 -2.74
CA GLY A 54 -0.33 9.93 -3.98
C GLY A 54 -1.04 9.12 -5.07
N PRO A 55 -0.55 9.14 -6.29
CA PRO A 55 -1.24 8.51 -7.41
C PRO A 55 -1.46 7.02 -7.22
N SER A 56 -2.49 6.48 -7.90
CA SER A 56 -2.74 5.04 -7.90
C SER A 56 -1.54 4.30 -8.47
N GLY A 57 -1.16 3.17 -7.84
CA GLY A 57 0.00 2.40 -8.27
C GLY A 57 1.37 2.93 -7.82
N ALA A 58 1.41 3.99 -6.98
CA ALA A 58 2.66 4.48 -6.40
C ALA A 58 3.29 3.52 -5.36
N GLY A 59 2.55 2.53 -4.87
CA GLY A 59 3.05 1.55 -3.89
C GLY A 59 2.67 1.83 -2.44
N LYS A 60 1.72 2.75 -2.17
CA LYS A 60 1.27 3.13 -0.82
C LYS A 60 0.87 1.93 0.04
N SER A 61 -0.05 1.11 -0.48
CA SER A 61 -0.55 -0.07 0.22
C SER A 61 0.57 -1.06 0.50
N THR A 62 1.42 -1.35 -0.49
CA THR A 62 2.57 -2.26 -0.35
C THR A 62 3.53 -1.79 0.75
N LEU A 63 3.86 -0.50 0.79
CA LEU A 63 4.77 0.06 1.79
C LEU A 63 4.18 -0.05 3.19
N ILE A 64 2.93 0.39 3.37
CA ILE A 64 2.31 0.39 4.70
C ILE A 64 1.95 -1.02 5.17
N GLU A 65 1.52 -1.92 4.27
CA GLU A 65 1.33 -3.34 4.61
C GLU A 65 2.62 -4.01 5.09
N HIS A 66 3.75 -3.75 4.41
CA HIS A 66 5.04 -4.26 4.86
C HIS A 66 5.43 -3.65 6.21
N LEU A 67 5.24 -2.33 6.41
CA LEU A 67 5.47 -1.69 7.71
C LEU A 67 4.61 -2.35 8.79
N MET A 68 3.30 -2.53 8.54
CA MET A 68 2.40 -3.16 9.49
C MET A 68 2.75 -4.63 9.75
N SER A 69 3.22 -5.38 8.74
CA SER A 69 3.61 -6.78 8.93
C SER A 69 4.75 -6.92 9.94
N ASN A 70 5.65 -5.95 9.99
CA ASN A 70 6.82 -5.91 10.86
C ASN A 70 6.55 -5.34 12.27
N LEU A 71 5.33 -4.84 12.55
CA LEU A 71 4.95 -4.44 13.91
C LEU A 71 4.84 -5.67 14.81
N ASP A 72 5.42 -5.60 16.01
CA ASP A 72 5.38 -6.68 16.98
C ASP A 72 3.95 -6.90 17.51
N ALA A 73 3.41 -8.11 17.30
CA ALA A 73 2.07 -8.49 17.72
C ALA A 73 1.85 -8.47 19.25
N ASN A 74 2.93 -8.45 20.06
CA ASN A 74 2.83 -8.30 21.51
C ASN A 74 2.42 -6.88 21.94
N TYR A 75 2.69 -5.88 21.07
CA TYR A 75 2.42 -4.46 21.37
C TYR A 75 1.36 -3.86 20.46
N TYR A 76 1.12 -4.44 19.28
CA TYR A 76 0.23 -3.87 18.27
C TYR A 76 -0.83 -4.86 17.80
N LEU A 77 -2.08 -4.43 17.82
CA LEU A 77 -3.20 -5.13 17.20
C LEU A 77 -3.48 -4.52 15.81
N LYS A 78 -3.23 -5.28 14.77
CA LYS A 78 -3.33 -4.83 13.37
C LYS A 78 -4.74 -5.02 12.84
N VAL A 79 -5.36 -3.93 12.39
CA VAL A 79 -6.67 -3.94 11.71
C VAL A 79 -6.47 -3.36 10.32
N HIS A 80 -6.76 -4.13 9.30
CA HIS A 80 -6.57 -3.74 7.91
C HIS A 80 -7.87 -3.80 7.11
N ILE A 81 -8.31 -2.66 6.61
CA ILE A 81 -9.47 -2.52 5.75
C ILE A 81 -9.00 -2.19 4.34
N HIS A 82 -9.10 -3.16 3.43
CA HIS A 82 -8.61 -3.07 2.06
C HIS A 82 -9.45 -2.21 1.12
N TYR A 83 -10.71 -1.94 1.48
CA TYR A 83 -11.63 -1.27 0.58
C TYR A 83 -12.36 -0.13 1.29
N GLY A 84 -11.93 1.10 0.99
CA GLY A 84 -12.53 2.31 1.55
C GLY A 84 -13.93 2.65 1.02
N GLY A 85 -14.41 2.00 -0.05
CA GLY A 85 -15.76 2.21 -0.60
C GLY A 85 -16.90 1.60 0.23
N LEU A 86 -16.62 1.09 1.43
CA LEU A 86 -17.63 0.53 2.32
C LEU A 86 -18.56 1.63 2.86
N GLN A 87 -19.85 1.30 2.93
CA GLN A 87 -20.80 2.14 3.66
C GLN A 87 -20.44 2.17 5.16
N ARG A 88 -20.80 3.24 5.85
CA ARG A 88 -20.47 3.51 7.26
C ARG A 88 -20.65 2.30 8.19
N ASN A 89 -21.81 1.63 8.13
CA ASN A 89 -22.07 0.49 8.99
C ASN A 89 -21.23 -0.75 8.61
N ALA A 90 -20.98 -0.97 7.33
CA ALA A 90 -20.15 -2.07 6.85
C ALA A 90 -18.69 -1.88 7.27
N LEU A 91 -18.17 -0.64 7.18
CA LEU A 91 -16.84 -0.28 7.67
C LEU A 91 -16.68 -0.58 9.17
N LEU A 92 -17.62 -0.11 10.00
CA LEU A 92 -17.58 -0.36 11.44
C LEU A 92 -17.68 -1.86 11.78
N LYS A 93 -18.48 -2.63 11.01
CA LYS A 93 -18.55 -4.10 11.16
C LYS A 93 -17.22 -4.76 10.83
N ALA A 94 -16.62 -4.42 9.69
CA ALA A 94 -15.33 -4.97 9.28
C ALA A 94 -14.23 -4.69 10.31
N ILE A 95 -14.20 -3.49 10.89
CA ILE A 95 -13.29 -3.14 11.99
C ILE A 95 -13.61 -3.98 13.23
N GLY A 96 -14.91 -4.11 13.58
CA GLY A 96 -15.34 -4.88 14.75
C GLY A 96 -14.97 -6.35 14.66
N GLU A 97 -15.16 -6.97 13.51
CA GLU A 97 -14.80 -8.37 13.26
C GLU A 97 -13.29 -8.60 13.48
N GLN A 98 -12.43 -7.72 12.98
CA GLN A 98 -10.98 -7.83 13.17
C GLN A 98 -10.54 -7.54 14.62
N LEU A 99 -11.31 -6.72 15.35
CA LEU A 99 -11.09 -6.47 16.78
C LEU A 99 -11.70 -7.54 17.69
N GLY A 100 -12.41 -8.53 17.15
CA GLY A 100 -13.10 -9.57 17.94
C GLY A 100 -14.35 -9.04 18.68
N VAL A 101 -14.96 -7.95 18.20
CA VAL A 101 -16.17 -7.37 18.78
C VAL A 101 -17.41 -7.95 18.12
N GLU A 102 -18.38 -8.42 18.93
CA GLU A 102 -19.66 -8.88 18.42
C GLU A 102 -20.44 -7.73 17.75
N THR A 103 -20.68 -7.87 16.45
CA THR A 103 -21.26 -6.80 15.60
C THR A 103 -22.77 -6.88 15.42
N ASN A 104 -23.41 -7.97 15.82
CA ASN A 104 -24.82 -8.27 15.50
C ASN A 104 -25.85 -7.84 16.56
N THR A 105 -25.43 -7.24 17.67
CA THR A 105 -26.38 -6.82 18.73
C THR A 105 -26.91 -5.40 18.48
N ARG A 106 -28.23 -5.23 18.65
CA ARG A 106 -28.93 -3.96 18.43
C ARG A 106 -28.98 -3.02 19.64
N ALA A 107 -28.65 -3.52 20.83
CA ALA A 107 -28.85 -2.79 22.10
C ALA A 107 -27.95 -1.56 22.26
N VAL A 108 -26.76 -1.54 21.67
CA VAL A 108 -25.81 -0.41 21.73
C VAL A 108 -25.29 -0.12 20.34
N PRO A 109 -25.20 1.16 19.92
CA PRO A 109 -24.59 1.50 18.63
C PRO A 109 -23.19 0.92 18.49
N LEU A 110 -22.89 0.34 17.32
CA LEU A 110 -21.62 -0.37 17.09
C LEU A 110 -20.40 0.53 17.31
N LEU A 111 -20.47 1.80 16.89
CA LEU A 111 -19.41 2.77 17.14
C LEU A 111 -19.05 2.88 18.64
N VAL A 112 -20.07 2.95 19.50
CA VAL A 112 -19.88 3.03 20.97
C VAL A 112 -19.26 1.74 21.54
N LYS A 113 -19.65 0.58 20.98
CA LYS A 113 -19.04 -0.70 21.38
C LYS A 113 -17.56 -0.73 21.01
N LEU A 114 -17.24 -0.34 19.78
CA LEU A 114 -15.85 -0.28 19.30
C LEU A 114 -15.00 0.67 20.16
N GLN A 115 -15.50 1.88 20.45
CA GLN A 115 -14.82 2.84 21.32
C GLN A 115 -14.53 2.25 22.71
N LYS A 116 -15.52 1.60 23.34
CA LYS A 116 -15.34 0.96 24.66
C LYS A 116 -14.32 -0.19 24.58
N HIS A 117 -14.38 -1.00 23.54
CA HIS A 117 -13.47 -2.13 23.38
C HIS A 117 -12.02 -1.66 23.14
N ILE A 118 -11.79 -0.69 22.26
CA ILE A 118 -10.49 -0.09 22.01
C ILE A 118 -9.94 0.56 23.30
N ALA A 119 -10.76 1.30 24.03
CA ALA A 119 -10.37 1.88 25.30
C ALA A 119 -10.00 0.83 26.33
N ALA A 120 -10.74 -0.29 26.40
CA ALA A 120 -10.43 -1.40 27.31
C ALA A 120 -9.09 -2.06 26.97
N ILE A 121 -8.80 -2.31 25.70
CA ILE A 121 -7.51 -2.86 25.24
C ILE A 121 -6.36 -1.90 25.60
N ALA A 122 -6.50 -0.61 25.32
CA ALA A 122 -5.48 0.40 25.58
C ALA A 122 -5.19 0.63 27.08
N THR A 123 -6.13 0.27 27.96
CA THR A 123 -5.99 0.46 29.42
C THR A 123 -5.77 -0.85 30.18
N ALA A 124 -5.68 -1.99 29.51
CA ALA A 124 -5.38 -3.28 30.10
C ALA A 124 -3.98 -3.30 30.75
N LYS A 125 -3.76 -4.22 31.72
CA LYS A 125 -2.44 -4.38 32.35
C LYS A 125 -1.33 -4.68 31.33
N GLN A 126 -1.67 -5.46 30.32
CA GLN A 126 -0.85 -5.71 29.13
C GLN A 126 -1.53 -4.95 27.99
N SER A 127 -1.24 -3.66 27.86
CA SER A 127 -1.87 -2.83 26.84
C SER A 127 -1.33 -3.18 25.48
N ILE A 128 -2.25 -3.42 24.54
CA ILE A 128 -1.95 -3.60 23.11
C ILE A 128 -2.50 -2.38 22.39
N HIS A 129 -1.71 -1.79 21.50
CA HIS A 129 -2.09 -0.59 20.77
C HIS A 129 -2.70 -0.97 19.41
N PRO A 130 -4.02 -0.76 19.19
CA PRO A 130 -4.64 -1.00 17.89
C PRO A 130 -4.11 -0.02 16.83
N VAL A 131 -3.75 -0.55 15.67
CA VAL A 131 -3.39 0.22 14.48
C VAL A 131 -4.40 -0.11 13.39
N ILE A 132 -5.24 0.87 13.05
CA ILE A 132 -6.29 0.72 12.06
C ILE A 132 -5.79 1.34 10.76
N MET A 133 -5.61 0.52 9.73
CA MET A 133 -5.27 0.95 8.38
C MET A 133 -6.51 0.86 7.49
N VAL A 134 -6.79 1.92 6.75
CA VAL A 134 -7.86 1.94 5.76
C VAL A 134 -7.28 2.37 4.43
N ASP A 135 -7.36 1.47 3.45
CA ASP A 135 -6.95 1.75 2.08
C ASP A 135 -8.12 2.37 1.28
N ASP A 136 -7.79 3.05 0.18
CA ASP A 136 -8.75 3.78 -0.66
C ASP A 136 -9.70 4.71 0.13
N ALA A 137 -9.18 5.35 1.19
CA ALA A 137 -9.96 6.21 2.07
C ALA A 137 -10.58 7.44 1.37
N HIS A 138 -10.13 7.78 0.17
CA HIS A 138 -10.74 8.81 -0.69
C HIS A 138 -12.18 8.45 -1.12
N LEU A 139 -12.56 7.16 -1.06
CA LEU A 139 -13.92 6.67 -1.36
C LEU A 139 -14.84 6.74 -0.14
N LEU A 140 -14.31 7.02 1.07
CA LEU A 140 -15.13 7.12 2.27
C LEU A 140 -15.93 8.41 2.32
N ALA A 141 -17.18 8.29 2.75
CA ALA A 141 -17.96 9.45 3.15
C ALA A 141 -17.30 10.15 4.36
N ARG A 142 -17.46 11.46 4.46
CA ARG A 142 -16.93 12.26 5.56
C ARG A 142 -17.34 11.72 6.94
N GLU A 143 -18.58 11.28 7.08
CA GLU A 143 -19.12 10.71 8.32
C GLU A 143 -18.36 9.45 8.74
N SER A 144 -17.96 8.62 7.79
CA SER A 144 -17.13 7.42 8.04
C SER A 144 -15.73 7.80 8.53
N LEU A 145 -15.11 8.82 7.93
CA LEU A 145 -13.83 9.36 8.38
C LEU A 145 -13.92 9.97 9.79
N MET A 146 -15.04 10.65 10.11
CA MET A 146 -15.30 11.17 11.46
C MET A 146 -15.42 10.04 12.49
N ASP A 147 -16.10 8.94 12.14
CA ASP A 147 -16.22 7.78 13.01
C ASP A 147 -14.83 7.16 13.27
N LEU A 148 -14.02 6.95 12.25
CA LEU A 148 -12.64 6.47 12.39
C LEU A 148 -11.83 7.35 13.35
N CYS A 149 -11.92 8.67 13.17
CA CYS A 149 -11.28 9.64 14.06
C CYS A 149 -11.79 9.59 15.51
N SER A 150 -13.03 9.14 15.71
CA SER A 150 -13.60 8.99 17.06
C SER A 150 -13.15 7.71 17.76
N LEU A 151 -12.73 6.68 17.00
CA LEU A 151 -12.22 5.42 17.54
C LEU A 151 -10.83 5.55 18.16
N ILE A 152 -10.01 6.50 17.69
CA ILE A 152 -8.61 6.63 18.09
C ILE A 152 -8.40 7.41 19.40
N VAL A 153 -9.45 7.95 20.00
CA VAL A 153 -9.38 8.77 21.25
C VAL A 153 -10.08 8.06 22.39
N CYS A 154 -9.38 7.91 23.51
CA CYS A 154 -9.94 7.33 24.74
C CYS A 154 -10.56 8.41 25.64
N PRO A 155 -11.90 8.47 25.80
CA PRO A 155 -12.52 9.29 26.83
C PRO A 155 -12.30 8.66 28.23
N PRO A 156 -12.21 9.43 29.32
CA PRO A 156 -12.26 10.89 29.38
C PRO A 156 -10.89 11.57 29.24
N LYS A 157 -9.79 10.79 29.26
CA LYS A 157 -8.41 11.33 29.33
C LYS A 157 -7.91 11.94 28.01
N LYS A 158 -8.66 11.77 26.91
CA LYS A 158 -8.27 12.22 25.55
C LYS A 158 -6.87 11.75 25.11
N THR A 159 -6.41 10.61 25.65
CA THR A 159 -5.18 9.95 25.21
C THR A 159 -5.43 9.15 23.95
N ALA A 160 -4.39 8.91 23.16
CA ALA A 160 -4.51 8.02 21.99
C ALA A 160 -4.83 6.59 22.48
N ALA A 161 -5.94 6.05 22.00
CA ALA A 161 -6.35 4.66 22.29
C ALA A 161 -5.99 3.72 21.14
N ALA A 162 -5.82 4.27 19.94
CA ALA A 162 -5.40 3.57 18.74
C ALA A 162 -4.70 4.56 17.80
N SER A 163 -4.00 4.06 16.79
CA SER A 163 -3.51 4.83 15.65
C SER A 163 -4.33 4.56 14.40
N LEU A 164 -4.53 5.58 13.59
CA LEU A 164 -5.23 5.51 12.31
C LEU A 164 -4.26 5.82 11.17
N ILE A 165 -4.19 4.94 10.19
CA ILE A 165 -3.48 5.12 8.93
C ILE A 165 -4.52 5.16 7.82
N ILE A 166 -4.62 6.26 7.08
CA ILE A 166 -5.51 6.36 5.92
C ILE A 166 -4.68 6.51 4.66
N LEU A 167 -4.94 5.63 3.69
CA LEU A 167 -4.28 5.66 2.39
C LEU A 167 -5.30 6.13 1.35
N GLY A 168 -4.85 6.93 0.40
CA GLY A 168 -5.69 7.37 -0.69
C GLY A 168 -4.92 8.00 -1.82
N ASP A 169 -5.63 8.36 -2.86
CA ASP A 169 -5.06 9.06 -4.00
C ASP A 169 -4.97 10.59 -3.76
N ASP A 170 -4.69 11.34 -4.81
CA ASP A 170 -4.60 12.80 -4.76
C ASP A 170 -5.94 13.46 -4.39
N MET A 171 -7.08 12.75 -4.59
CA MET A 171 -8.39 13.22 -4.15
C MET A 171 -8.49 13.28 -2.64
N LEU A 172 -7.93 12.27 -1.92
CA LEU A 172 -7.86 12.31 -0.45
C LEU A 172 -7.06 13.52 0.03
N ALA A 173 -5.91 13.80 -0.58
CA ALA A 173 -5.09 14.97 -0.23
C ALA A 173 -5.87 16.28 -0.41
N LYS A 174 -6.61 16.41 -1.52
CA LYS A 174 -7.48 17.56 -1.78
C LYS A 174 -8.61 17.65 -0.78
N GLN A 175 -9.30 16.54 -0.50
CA GLN A 175 -10.39 16.48 0.49
C GLN A 175 -9.92 16.92 1.88
N LEU A 176 -8.80 16.41 2.37
CA LEU A 176 -8.23 16.76 3.68
C LEU A 176 -7.89 18.25 3.82
N ASN A 177 -7.69 18.96 2.72
CA ASN A 177 -7.43 20.40 2.73
C ASN A 177 -8.70 21.27 2.74
N LEU A 178 -9.90 20.68 2.59
CA LEU A 178 -11.15 21.42 2.71
C LEU A 178 -11.42 21.82 4.18
N ALA A 179 -11.95 23.01 4.40
CA ALA A 179 -12.25 23.52 5.75
C ALA A 179 -13.18 22.59 6.56
N LEU A 180 -14.13 21.96 5.89
CA LEU A 180 -15.06 21.00 6.52
C LEU A 180 -14.39 19.71 7.01
N MET A 181 -13.15 19.43 6.58
CA MET A 181 -12.34 18.28 6.99
C MET A 181 -11.38 18.60 8.13
N ASN A 182 -11.32 19.85 8.62
CA ASN A 182 -10.45 20.23 9.73
C ASN A 182 -10.54 19.31 10.97
N PRO A 183 -11.73 18.82 11.38
CA PRO A 183 -11.81 17.90 12.53
C PRO A 183 -11.08 16.58 12.31
N ILE A 184 -10.96 16.14 11.07
CA ILE A 184 -10.22 14.94 10.68
C ILE A 184 -8.74 15.30 10.55
N LYS A 185 -8.42 16.36 9.82
CA LYS A 185 -7.04 16.83 9.58
C LYS A 185 -6.26 17.05 10.88
N THR A 186 -6.90 17.64 11.88
CA THR A 186 -6.25 17.91 13.19
C THR A 186 -5.94 16.64 14.00
N ARG A 187 -6.52 15.50 13.66
CA ARG A 187 -6.22 14.21 14.28
C ARG A 187 -5.13 13.43 13.56
N LEU A 188 -4.80 13.81 12.34
CA LEU A 188 -3.69 13.28 11.58
C LEU A 188 -2.46 14.16 11.83
N THR A 189 -1.37 13.55 12.27
CA THR A 189 -0.13 14.29 12.57
C THR A 189 0.50 14.84 11.31
N VAL A 190 0.41 14.09 10.21
CA VAL A 190 1.01 14.42 8.92
C VAL A 190 0.25 13.71 7.79
N ASN A 191 0.33 14.28 6.60
CA ASN A 191 0.03 13.60 5.36
C ASN A 191 1.35 13.40 4.60
N PHE A 192 1.78 12.16 4.40
CA PHE A 192 2.95 11.79 3.61
C PHE A 192 2.56 11.71 2.13
N PRO A 193 3.10 12.57 1.28
CA PRO A 193 2.96 12.40 -0.16
C PRO A 193 3.87 11.26 -0.63
N MET A 194 3.33 10.30 -1.36
CA MET A 194 4.10 9.27 -2.03
C MET A 194 4.09 9.56 -3.53
N GLU A 195 5.27 9.91 -4.04
CA GLU A 195 5.46 10.31 -5.42
C GLU A 195 5.83 9.12 -6.31
N PRO A 196 5.62 9.22 -7.63
CA PRO A 196 6.19 8.27 -8.59
C PRO A 196 7.70 8.19 -8.48
N LEU A 197 8.28 7.09 -8.95
CA LEU A 197 9.73 6.91 -9.01
C LEU A 197 10.37 7.90 -10.00
N SER A 198 11.58 8.37 -9.70
CA SER A 198 12.42 9.05 -10.69
C SER A 198 12.88 8.05 -11.76
N GLU A 199 13.53 8.54 -12.81
CA GLU A 199 14.14 7.69 -13.85
C GLU A 199 15.13 6.70 -13.23
N GLU A 200 16.05 7.18 -12.41
CA GLU A 200 17.04 6.35 -11.72
C GLU A 200 16.38 5.34 -10.77
N GLU A 201 15.39 5.78 -9.99
CA GLU A 201 14.64 4.89 -9.09
C GLU A 201 13.82 3.85 -9.86
N THR A 202 13.36 4.17 -11.08
CA THR A 202 12.65 3.23 -11.96
C THR A 202 13.60 2.13 -12.44
N GLU A 203 14.80 2.48 -12.88
CA GLU A 203 15.81 1.51 -13.26
C GLU A 203 16.21 0.61 -12.08
N GLN A 204 16.41 1.20 -10.90
CA GLN A 204 16.69 0.46 -9.67
C GLN A 204 15.54 -0.49 -9.30
N PHE A 205 14.28 -0.06 -9.48
CA PHE A 205 13.11 -0.89 -9.24
C PHE A 205 13.06 -2.09 -10.19
N ILE A 206 13.27 -1.88 -11.48
CA ILE A 206 13.32 -2.95 -12.50
C ILE A 206 14.46 -3.93 -12.16
N ALA A 207 15.66 -3.43 -11.91
CA ALA A 207 16.82 -4.24 -11.54
C ALA A 207 16.58 -5.03 -10.25
N TYR A 208 15.92 -4.42 -9.26
CA TYR A 208 15.54 -5.10 -8.02
C TYR A 208 14.60 -6.28 -8.30
N ARG A 209 13.55 -6.07 -9.11
CA ARG A 209 12.59 -7.11 -9.47
C ARG A 209 13.26 -8.29 -10.21
N ILE A 210 14.14 -7.98 -11.17
CA ILE A 210 14.95 -8.96 -11.91
C ILE A 210 15.82 -9.79 -10.97
N ASN A 211 16.53 -9.12 -10.06
CA ASN A 211 17.42 -9.77 -9.10
C ASN A 211 16.65 -10.69 -8.14
N GLN A 212 15.50 -10.25 -7.63
CA GLN A 212 14.66 -11.06 -6.75
C GLN A 212 14.11 -12.31 -7.47
N ALA A 213 13.78 -12.18 -8.74
CA ALA A 213 13.34 -13.29 -9.59
C ALA A 213 14.48 -14.24 -9.98
N LYS A 214 15.73 -13.91 -9.65
CA LYS A 214 16.96 -14.59 -10.10
C LYS A 214 17.05 -14.72 -11.62
N ALA A 215 16.50 -13.74 -12.31
CA ALA A 215 16.61 -13.64 -13.76
C ALA A 215 17.97 -13.07 -14.17
N PRO A 216 18.41 -13.29 -15.44
CA PRO A 216 19.63 -12.66 -15.96
C PRO A 216 19.59 -11.14 -15.80
N LYS A 217 20.71 -10.54 -15.40
CA LYS A 217 20.80 -9.10 -15.15
C LYS A 217 20.61 -8.26 -16.41
N ASP A 218 20.93 -8.81 -17.55
CA ASP A 218 20.79 -8.24 -18.89
C ASP A 218 19.44 -8.53 -19.54
N LEU A 219 18.45 -9.00 -18.77
CA LEU A 219 17.10 -9.30 -19.26
C LEU A 219 16.45 -8.07 -19.93
N PHE A 220 16.73 -6.88 -19.44
CA PHE A 220 16.33 -5.60 -20.04
C PHE A 220 17.57 -4.80 -20.40
N GLU A 221 17.66 -4.39 -21.66
CA GLU A 221 18.71 -3.51 -22.13
C GLU A 221 18.54 -2.09 -21.54
N PRO A 222 19.63 -1.33 -21.31
CA PRO A 222 19.55 0.01 -20.70
C PRO A 222 18.60 0.95 -21.46
N ASP A 223 18.64 0.94 -22.79
CA ASP A 223 17.77 1.79 -23.62
C ASP A 223 16.28 1.40 -23.47
N ALA A 224 15.98 0.11 -23.30
CA ALA A 224 14.63 -0.34 -23.03
C ALA A 224 14.15 0.12 -21.63
N MET A 225 15.01 0.06 -20.62
CA MET A 225 14.68 0.57 -19.28
C MET A 225 14.41 2.07 -19.29
N ALA A 226 15.18 2.85 -20.03
CA ALA A 226 14.95 4.29 -20.21
C ALA A 226 13.58 4.57 -20.87
N LEU A 227 13.22 3.80 -21.91
CA LEU A 227 11.91 3.92 -22.56
C LEU A 227 10.76 3.55 -21.62
N ILE A 228 10.91 2.49 -20.81
CA ILE A 228 9.92 2.10 -19.80
C ILE A 228 9.76 3.25 -18.78
N SER A 229 10.86 3.83 -18.31
CA SER A 229 10.82 4.94 -17.36
C SER A 229 10.08 6.14 -17.93
N ALA A 230 10.41 6.53 -19.16
CA ALA A 230 9.75 7.63 -19.85
C ALA A 230 8.25 7.39 -20.08
N HIS A 231 7.88 6.17 -20.47
CA HIS A 231 6.47 5.81 -20.74
C HIS A 231 5.64 5.70 -19.45
N CYS A 232 6.18 5.08 -18.42
CA CYS A 232 5.45 4.81 -17.17
C CYS A 232 5.47 5.99 -16.19
N HIS A 233 6.27 7.02 -16.43
CA HIS A 233 6.40 8.18 -15.53
C HIS A 233 6.62 7.80 -14.07
N GLY A 234 7.35 6.72 -13.82
CA GLY A 234 7.66 6.22 -12.47
C GLY A 234 6.51 5.54 -11.73
N HIS A 235 5.36 5.30 -12.37
CA HIS A 235 4.24 4.59 -11.76
C HIS A 235 4.51 3.09 -11.66
N ARG A 236 4.78 2.58 -10.46
CA ARG A 236 5.17 1.17 -10.22
C ARG A 236 4.22 0.16 -10.85
N ARG A 237 2.89 0.37 -10.75
CA ARG A 237 1.91 -0.52 -11.37
C ARG A 237 2.02 -0.53 -12.89
N GLN A 238 2.25 0.62 -13.51
CA GLN A 238 2.45 0.69 -14.96
C GLN A 238 3.75 -0.01 -15.37
N ILE A 239 4.84 0.18 -14.61
CA ILE A 239 6.11 -0.51 -14.86
C ILE A 239 5.92 -2.04 -14.77
N MET A 240 5.18 -2.53 -13.79
CA MET A 240 4.84 -3.94 -13.65
C MET A 240 4.06 -4.47 -14.87
N ASN A 241 3.04 -3.73 -15.31
CA ASN A 241 2.24 -4.11 -16.47
C ASN A 241 3.06 -4.10 -17.76
N VAL A 242 3.78 -3.00 -18.02
CA VAL A 242 4.61 -2.86 -19.23
C VAL A 242 5.72 -3.92 -19.25
N GLY A 243 6.40 -4.13 -18.12
CA GLY A 243 7.40 -5.19 -18.02
C GLY A 243 6.84 -6.59 -18.29
N THR A 244 5.62 -6.87 -17.84
CA THR A 244 4.93 -8.13 -18.13
C THR A 244 4.64 -8.29 -19.62
N LEU A 245 4.11 -7.25 -20.27
CA LEU A 245 3.78 -7.28 -21.69
C LEU A 245 5.03 -7.43 -22.56
N LEU A 246 6.10 -6.71 -22.25
CA LEU A 246 7.37 -6.81 -22.97
C LEU A 246 8.01 -8.18 -22.86
N LEU A 247 7.95 -8.83 -21.70
CA LEU A 247 8.45 -10.19 -21.54
C LEU A 247 7.61 -11.22 -22.28
N ALA A 248 6.29 -11.01 -22.34
CA ALA A 248 5.41 -11.86 -23.14
C ALA A 248 5.74 -11.73 -24.63
N GLU A 249 5.94 -10.50 -25.12
CA GLU A 249 6.31 -10.24 -26.52
C GLU A 249 7.71 -10.80 -26.87
N ALA A 250 8.71 -10.58 -25.98
CA ALA A 250 10.05 -11.15 -26.14
C ALA A 250 10.01 -12.69 -26.25
N TYR A 251 9.21 -13.33 -25.38
CA TYR A 251 9.01 -14.79 -25.45
C TYR A 251 8.37 -15.23 -26.77
N TYR A 252 7.33 -14.52 -27.23
CA TYR A 252 6.67 -14.80 -28.49
C TYR A 252 7.63 -14.69 -29.68
N GLN A 253 8.47 -13.65 -29.68
CA GLN A 253 9.51 -13.43 -30.70
C GLN A 253 10.79 -14.27 -30.47
N LYS A 254 10.81 -15.14 -29.44
CA LYS A 254 11.96 -15.97 -29.05
C LYS A 254 13.24 -15.17 -28.74
N GLN A 255 13.08 -13.93 -28.32
CA GLN A 255 14.18 -13.10 -27.85
C GLN A 255 14.50 -13.41 -26.39
N LYS A 256 15.78 -13.30 -26.01
CA LYS A 256 16.26 -13.55 -24.64
C LYS A 256 16.31 -12.29 -23.78
N THR A 257 16.30 -11.13 -24.43
CA THR A 257 16.38 -9.81 -23.81
C THR A 257 15.28 -8.92 -24.33
N VAL A 258 14.93 -7.92 -23.55
CA VAL A 258 14.01 -6.84 -23.94
C VAL A 258 14.84 -5.67 -24.41
N SER A 259 14.79 -5.37 -25.72
CA SER A 259 15.49 -4.25 -26.36
C SER A 259 14.57 -3.05 -26.58
N ALA A 260 15.17 -1.88 -26.86
CA ALA A 260 14.43 -0.69 -27.26
C ALA A 260 13.58 -0.94 -28.53
N GLN A 261 14.09 -1.74 -29.49
CA GLN A 261 13.36 -2.08 -30.69
C GLN A 261 12.10 -2.89 -30.39
N LEU A 262 12.18 -3.86 -29.46
CA LEU A 262 11.03 -4.63 -29.02
C LEU A 262 9.99 -3.74 -28.34
N PHE A 263 10.42 -2.79 -27.51
CA PHE A 263 9.52 -1.82 -26.86
C PHE A 263 8.75 -1.00 -27.90
N MET A 264 9.45 -0.44 -28.90
CA MET A 264 8.85 0.40 -29.94
C MET A 264 7.92 -0.40 -30.87
N GLY A 265 8.17 -1.69 -31.07
CA GLY A 265 7.36 -2.57 -31.90
C GLY A 265 6.21 -3.29 -31.16
N CYS A 266 6.04 -3.05 -29.87
CA CYS A 266 5.00 -3.73 -29.08
C CYS A 266 3.68 -2.96 -29.12
N ASP A 267 2.74 -3.42 -29.95
CA ASP A 267 1.41 -2.79 -30.13
C ASP A 267 0.57 -2.75 -28.83
N LEU A 268 0.89 -3.59 -27.83
CA LEU A 268 0.14 -3.70 -26.58
C LEU A 268 0.46 -2.58 -25.58
N ILE A 269 1.50 -1.76 -25.85
CA ILE A 269 1.96 -0.69 -24.96
C ILE A 269 1.55 0.69 -25.47
N GLN A 270 1.06 0.78 -26.71
CA GLN A 270 0.67 2.04 -27.37
C GLN A 270 -0.66 2.59 -26.84
#